data_f5aa5bb99c5019a074b43e0ccf7c34b7
#
_entry.id   f5aa5bb99c5019a074b43e0ccf7c34b7
#
_cell.length_a   1.000
_cell.length_b   1.000
_cell.length_c   1.000
_cell.angle_alpha   90.00
_cell.angle_beta   90.00
_cell.angle_gamma   90.00
#
_symmetry.space_group_name_H-M   'P 1'
#
loop_
_entity.id
_entity.type
_entity.pdbx_description
1 polymer ?
#
loop_
_entity_poly.entity_id
_entity_poly.type
_entity_poly.pdbx_seq_one_letter_code
_entity_poly.pdbx_strand_id
1 'polypeptide(L)'
;YLAADLETVKSYLMTPALLNYVSAGLMKFYPIEPSSFPSKWVERQFSIKMFAFHFLPIGKQIIGIEFPQKSDHWVLRDNGSGSIAKTWDHLIFLESEGGGTRYTDEVSIDAGLFTLPIYIYAFIFYSYRQMRWRKLVNLNFRELQKQK
;
A
#
# COMPACT_ATOMS: atom_id res chain seq x y z
N TYR A 1 -1.70 6.71 -13.92
CA TYR A 1 -1.15 8.07 -13.92
C TYR A 1 -1.71 8.89 -12.78
N LEU A 2 -0.85 9.66 -12.09
CA LEU A 2 -1.17 10.61 -11.03
C LEU A 2 -0.74 12.01 -11.48
N ALA A 3 -1.67 12.97 -11.47
CA ALA A 3 -1.42 14.35 -11.88
C ALA A 3 -0.72 15.17 -10.75
N ALA A 4 0.40 14.66 -10.26
CA ALA A 4 1.26 15.30 -9.27
C ALA A 4 2.72 14.88 -9.53
N ASP A 5 3.66 15.75 -9.21
CA ASP A 5 5.08 15.47 -9.38
C ASP A 5 5.57 14.30 -8.52
N LEU A 6 6.66 13.67 -8.95
CA LEU A 6 7.20 12.45 -8.34
C LEU A 6 7.54 12.65 -6.87
N GLU A 7 8.17 13.75 -6.50
CA GLU A 7 8.58 13.98 -5.10
C GLU A 7 7.37 14.17 -4.18
N THR A 8 6.33 14.84 -4.66
CA THR A 8 5.06 14.96 -3.94
C THR A 8 4.42 13.59 -3.75
N VAL A 9 4.26 12.78 -4.83
CA VAL A 9 3.69 11.43 -4.74
C VAL A 9 4.49 10.55 -3.78
N LYS A 10 5.82 10.54 -3.91
CA LYS A 10 6.74 9.80 -3.05
C LYS A 10 6.60 10.20 -1.58
N SER A 11 6.51 11.51 -1.30
CA SER A 11 6.39 12.01 0.07
C SER A 11 5.16 11.48 0.80
N TYR A 12 4.03 11.36 0.10
CA TYR A 12 2.80 10.77 0.65
C TYR A 12 2.87 9.25 0.70
N LEU A 13 3.42 8.59 -0.33
CA LEU A 13 3.58 7.14 -0.37
C LEU A 13 4.40 6.63 0.81
N MET A 14 5.37 7.41 1.25
CA MET A 14 6.19 7.12 2.43
C MET A 14 5.44 7.19 3.76
N THR A 15 4.12 7.45 3.77
CA THR A 15 3.34 7.57 5.01
C THR A 15 2.34 6.43 5.19
N PRO A 16 2.25 5.81 6.39
CA PRO A 16 1.17 4.88 6.73
C PRO A 16 -0.23 5.51 6.61
N ALA A 17 -0.34 6.84 6.75
CA ALA A 17 -1.58 7.57 6.58
C ALA A 17 -2.16 7.39 5.17
N LEU A 18 -1.30 7.36 4.14
CA LEU A 18 -1.75 7.06 2.79
C LEU A 18 -2.30 5.63 2.68
N LEU A 19 -1.58 4.62 3.22
CA LEU A 19 -2.07 3.23 3.21
C LEU A 19 -3.47 3.14 3.81
N ASN A 20 -3.69 3.74 4.97
CA ASN A 20 -4.98 3.77 5.63
C ASN A 20 -6.05 4.47 4.78
N TYR A 21 -5.71 5.60 4.15
CA TYR A 21 -6.64 6.34 3.31
C TYR A 21 -7.05 5.55 2.06
N VAL A 22 -6.10 5.03 1.29
CA VAL A 22 -6.41 4.34 0.04
C VAL A 22 -7.10 3.00 0.25
N SER A 23 -6.94 2.39 1.42
CA SER A 23 -7.55 1.10 1.78
C SER A 23 -8.92 1.26 2.48
N ALA A 24 -9.23 2.47 2.97
CA ALA A 24 -10.45 2.72 3.75
C ALA A 24 -11.72 2.34 2.97
N GLY A 25 -12.64 1.63 3.64
CA GLY A 25 -13.84 1.06 3.03
C GLY A 25 -13.70 -0.43 2.75
N LEU A 26 -12.57 -0.91 2.24
CA LEU A 26 -12.34 -2.34 2.00
C LEU A 26 -11.51 -2.99 3.10
N MET A 27 -10.46 -2.32 3.57
CA MET A 27 -9.52 -2.88 4.54
C MET A 27 -9.19 -1.87 5.63
N LYS A 28 -8.94 -2.40 6.84
CA LYS A 28 -8.40 -1.66 7.97
C LYS A 28 -7.24 -2.44 8.58
N PHE A 29 -6.16 -1.72 8.90
CA PHE A 29 -4.92 -2.27 9.42
C PHE A 29 -4.67 -1.75 10.83
N TYR A 30 -4.44 -2.66 11.77
CA TYR A 30 -4.09 -2.33 13.15
C TYR A 30 -2.71 -2.87 13.45
N PRO A 31 -1.72 -2.02 13.76
CA PRO A 31 -0.40 -2.46 14.14
C PRO A 31 -0.44 -3.24 15.46
N ILE A 32 0.34 -4.33 15.52
CA ILE A 32 0.55 -5.15 16.72
C ILE A 32 1.96 -4.91 17.24
N GLU A 33 2.95 -5.08 16.36
CA GLU A 33 4.37 -4.92 16.65
C GLU A 33 5.07 -4.23 15.48
N PRO A 34 5.57 -3.01 15.71
CA PRO A 34 5.34 -2.14 16.88
C PRO A 34 3.86 -1.78 17.05
N SER A 35 3.44 -1.36 18.25
CA SER A 35 2.04 -1.07 18.59
C SER A 35 1.43 0.15 17.86
N SER A 36 2.25 0.89 17.13
CA SER A 36 1.84 2.02 16.27
C SER A 36 2.67 2.07 15.00
N PHE A 37 2.08 2.59 13.93
CA PHE A 37 2.84 2.89 12.73
C PHE A 37 3.72 4.14 12.94
N PRO A 38 4.89 4.20 12.27
CA PRO A 38 5.72 5.42 12.28
C PRO A 38 5.02 6.54 11.48
N SER A 39 5.50 7.77 11.62
CA SER A 39 5.04 8.89 10.78
C SER A 39 5.42 8.71 9.30
N LYS A 40 6.56 8.05 9.05
CA LYS A 40 7.04 7.65 7.72
C LYS A 40 7.54 6.21 7.77
N TRP A 41 7.35 5.49 6.67
CA TRP A 41 7.90 4.16 6.52
C TRP A 41 9.42 4.15 6.67
N VAL A 42 9.91 3.16 7.39
CA VAL A 42 11.32 2.79 7.53
C VAL A 42 11.48 1.32 7.16
N GLU A 43 12.66 0.91 6.74
CA GLU A 43 12.97 -0.50 6.47
C GLU A 43 12.83 -1.32 7.74
N ARG A 44 11.71 -2.02 7.84
CA ARG A 44 11.32 -2.82 9.01
C ARG A 44 10.13 -3.71 8.68
N GLN A 45 9.95 -4.75 9.48
CA GLN A 45 8.73 -5.55 9.52
C GLN A 45 7.74 -4.96 10.54
N PHE A 46 6.47 -4.92 10.14
CA PHE A 46 5.35 -4.50 10.96
C PHE A 46 4.33 -5.64 11.03
N SER A 47 4.10 -6.19 12.21
CA SER A 47 3.02 -7.16 12.42
C SER A 47 1.70 -6.42 12.58
N ILE A 48 0.68 -6.81 11.83
CA ILE A 48 -0.62 -6.16 11.80
C ILE A 48 -1.77 -7.15 11.92
N LYS A 49 -2.90 -6.68 12.43
CA LYS A 49 -4.21 -7.32 12.26
C LYS A 49 -4.96 -6.64 11.12
N MET A 50 -5.65 -7.44 10.31
CA MET A 50 -6.44 -6.96 9.19
C MET A 50 -7.92 -7.23 9.40
N PHE A 51 -8.73 -6.25 9.02
CA PHE A 51 -10.18 -6.35 9.03
C PHE A 51 -10.72 -5.96 7.65
N ALA A 52 -11.52 -6.85 7.04
CA ALA A 52 -12.29 -6.49 5.86
C ALA A 52 -13.53 -5.70 6.30
N PHE A 53 -13.90 -4.71 5.48
CA PHE A 53 -15.08 -3.85 5.70
C PHE A 53 -15.16 -3.25 7.11
N HIS A 54 -14.02 -3.00 7.77
CA HIS A 54 -13.85 -2.46 9.12
C HIS A 54 -14.26 -3.37 10.29
N PHE A 55 -14.98 -4.46 10.09
CA PHE A 55 -15.52 -5.30 11.16
C PHE A 55 -15.18 -6.79 11.06
N LEU A 56 -14.92 -7.32 9.87
CA LEU A 56 -14.64 -8.75 9.69
C LEU A 56 -13.14 -9.04 9.86
N PRO A 57 -12.71 -9.72 10.95
CA PRO A 57 -11.31 -10.07 11.13
C PRO A 57 -10.90 -11.11 10.08
N ILE A 58 -9.84 -10.83 9.32
CA ILE A 58 -9.34 -11.72 8.27
C ILE A 58 -7.96 -12.29 8.56
N GLY A 59 -7.35 -11.90 9.67
CA GLY A 59 -6.11 -12.50 10.15
C GLY A 59 -4.99 -11.52 10.45
N LYS A 60 -3.78 -12.07 10.57
CA LYS A 60 -2.55 -11.32 10.79
C LYS A 60 -1.68 -11.33 9.54
N GLN A 61 -0.97 -10.25 9.32
CA GLN A 61 -0.04 -10.06 8.22
C GLN A 61 1.23 -9.40 8.73
N ILE A 62 2.32 -9.65 8.04
CA ILE A 62 3.55 -8.88 8.13
C ILE A 62 3.57 -7.92 6.95
N ILE A 63 3.78 -6.64 7.19
CA ILE A 63 4.19 -5.64 6.21
C ILE A 63 5.70 -5.52 6.33
N GLY A 64 6.43 -5.90 5.30
CA GLY A 64 7.89 -5.86 5.26
C GLY A 64 8.39 -4.74 4.36
N ILE A 65 8.62 -3.56 4.92
CA ILE A 65 9.06 -2.40 4.13
C ILE A 65 10.53 -2.49 3.78
N GLU A 66 10.83 -2.38 2.49
CA GLU A 66 12.15 -2.34 1.89
C GLU A 66 12.23 -1.23 0.83
N PHE A 67 13.41 -0.66 0.62
CA PHE A 67 13.68 0.34 -0.44
C PHE A 67 14.77 -0.19 -1.38
N PRO A 68 14.44 -1.13 -2.29
CA PRO A 68 15.41 -1.70 -3.22
C PRO A 68 16.02 -0.61 -4.10
N GLN A 69 17.35 -0.55 -4.18
CA GLN A 69 18.06 0.32 -5.10
C GLN A 69 17.90 -0.24 -6.52
N LYS A 70 17.14 0.44 -7.37
CA LYS A 70 17.06 0.16 -8.81
C LYS A 70 17.48 1.42 -9.57
N SER A 71 18.25 1.27 -10.64
CA SER A 71 18.95 2.36 -11.30
C SER A 71 18.05 3.43 -11.92
N ASP A 72 16.84 3.07 -12.34
CA ASP A 72 16.00 3.93 -13.19
C ASP A 72 14.68 4.37 -12.55
N HIS A 73 14.29 3.78 -11.39
CA HIS A 73 13.01 4.05 -10.76
C HIS A 73 13.13 4.08 -9.24
N TRP A 74 12.30 4.90 -8.60
CA TRP A 74 12.12 4.79 -7.16
C TRP A 74 11.17 3.63 -6.84
N VAL A 75 11.57 2.77 -5.93
CA VAL A 75 10.82 1.56 -5.58
C VAL A 75 10.58 1.48 -4.08
N LEU A 76 9.35 1.16 -3.69
CA LEU A 76 9.00 0.69 -2.37
C LEU A 76 8.52 -0.76 -2.49
N ARG A 77 9.05 -1.66 -1.68
CA ARG A 77 8.61 -3.03 -1.59
C ARG A 77 7.96 -3.29 -0.24
N ASP A 78 6.80 -3.93 -0.26
CA ASP A 78 6.22 -4.61 0.90
C ASP A 78 6.42 -6.12 0.71
N ASN A 79 7.49 -6.63 1.30
CA ASN A 79 7.82 -8.06 1.32
C ASN A 79 7.01 -8.74 2.42
N GLY A 80 5.71 -8.91 2.17
CA GLY A 80 4.72 -9.34 3.13
C GLY A 80 4.50 -10.84 3.19
N SER A 81 3.98 -11.29 4.32
CA SER A 81 3.55 -12.67 4.55
C SER A 81 2.53 -12.73 5.68
N GLY A 82 1.71 -13.77 5.73
CA GLY A 82 0.74 -13.87 6.82
C GLY A 82 -0.19 -15.06 6.76
N SER A 83 -1.27 -14.99 7.53
CA SER A 83 -2.23 -16.09 7.68
C SER A 83 -3.09 -16.34 6.44
N ILE A 84 -3.23 -15.34 5.55
CA ILE A 84 -4.04 -15.46 4.32
C ILE A 84 -3.18 -15.96 3.17
N ALA A 85 -1.97 -15.43 3.05
CA ALA A 85 -1.04 -15.76 1.99
C ALA A 85 0.36 -15.96 2.58
N LYS A 86 1.01 -17.03 2.19
CA LYS A 86 2.39 -17.32 2.57
C LYS A 86 3.34 -16.27 2.03
N THR A 87 3.06 -15.78 0.82
CA THR A 87 3.77 -14.69 0.18
C THR A 87 2.77 -13.65 -0.29
N TRP A 88 3.04 -12.40 0.05
CA TRP A 88 2.35 -11.22 -0.45
C TRP A 88 3.40 -10.16 -0.73
N ASP A 89 4.05 -10.28 -1.87
CA ASP A 89 5.14 -9.38 -2.27
C ASP A 89 4.57 -8.29 -3.18
N HIS A 90 4.65 -7.06 -2.74
CA HIS A 90 4.09 -5.91 -3.43
C HIS A 90 5.17 -4.87 -3.68
N LEU A 91 5.50 -4.66 -4.95
CA LEU A 91 6.40 -3.62 -5.41
C LEU A 91 5.61 -2.43 -5.96
N ILE A 92 6.01 -1.25 -5.57
CA ILE A 92 5.49 0.02 -6.07
C ILE A 92 6.61 0.74 -6.81
N PHE A 93 6.38 1.03 -8.08
CA PHE A 93 7.31 1.79 -8.92
C PHE A 93 6.77 3.20 -9.16
N LEU A 94 7.66 4.18 -9.05
CA LEU A 94 7.36 5.59 -9.38
C LEU A 94 8.32 6.08 -10.45
N GLU A 95 7.76 6.66 -11.50
CA GLU A 95 8.48 7.25 -12.63
C GLU A 95 7.90 8.63 -12.96
N SER A 96 8.76 9.61 -13.28
CA SER A 96 8.29 10.89 -13.83
C SER A 96 7.77 10.71 -15.23
N GLU A 97 6.56 11.20 -15.51
CA GLU A 97 5.94 11.11 -16.84
C GLU A 97 5.06 12.32 -17.11
N GLY A 98 5.33 13.05 -18.18
CA GLY A 98 4.44 14.11 -18.70
C GLY A 98 4.04 15.18 -17.66
N GLY A 99 4.94 15.55 -16.76
CA GLY A 99 4.66 16.50 -15.67
C GLY A 99 3.93 15.94 -14.47
N GLY A 100 3.66 14.64 -14.44
CA GLY A 100 3.10 13.90 -13.32
C GLY A 100 3.91 12.66 -13.00
N THR A 101 3.26 11.66 -12.42
CA THR A 101 3.90 10.42 -11.98
C THR A 101 3.16 9.20 -12.53
N ARG A 102 3.90 8.32 -13.18
CA ARG A 102 3.46 6.94 -13.43
C ARG A 102 3.65 6.15 -12.14
N TYR A 103 2.56 5.60 -11.65
CA TYR A 103 2.50 4.76 -10.45
C TYR A 103 2.12 3.35 -10.88
N THR A 104 2.94 2.36 -10.56
CA THR A 104 2.71 0.96 -10.90
C THR A 104 2.75 0.08 -9.66
N ASP A 105 1.71 -0.72 -9.46
CA ASP A 105 1.68 -1.80 -8.46
C ASP A 105 2.00 -3.13 -9.18
N GLU A 106 3.00 -3.87 -8.67
CA GLU A 106 3.31 -5.25 -9.07
C GLU A 106 3.15 -6.13 -7.84
N VAL A 107 2.30 -7.16 -7.93
CA VAL A 107 1.94 -7.98 -6.77
C VAL A 107 2.10 -9.45 -7.08
N SER A 108 2.88 -10.14 -6.26
CA SER A 108 3.08 -11.58 -6.30
C SER A 108 2.46 -12.24 -5.07
N ILE A 109 1.58 -13.22 -5.26
CA ILE A 109 0.83 -13.87 -4.17
C ILE A 109 0.99 -15.39 -4.27
N ASP A 110 1.33 -16.01 -3.12
CA ASP A 110 1.23 -17.45 -2.91
C ASP A 110 0.37 -17.74 -1.67
N ALA A 111 -0.78 -18.35 -1.91
CA ALA A 111 -1.73 -18.79 -0.89
C ALA A 111 -2.13 -20.27 -1.09
N GLY A 112 -1.28 -21.03 -1.74
CA GLY A 112 -1.54 -22.44 -2.06
C GLY A 112 -2.81 -22.60 -2.88
N LEU A 113 -3.74 -23.46 -2.45
CA LEU A 113 -5.01 -23.71 -3.16
C LEU A 113 -5.91 -22.47 -3.26
N PHE A 114 -5.73 -21.49 -2.40
CA PHE A 114 -6.51 -20.26 -2.37
C PHE A 114 -5.88 -19.11 -3.17
N THR A 115 -4.77 -19.34 -3.88
CA THR A 115 -4.08 -18.29 -4.64
C THR A 115 -5.00 -17.59 -5.64
N LEU A 116 -5.78 -18.33 -6.42
CA LEU A 116 -6.66 -17.73 -7.43
C LEU A 116 -7.75 -16.81 -6.85
N PRO A 117 -8.59 -17.24 -5.89
CA PRO A 117 -9.57 -16.33 -5.29
C PRO A 117 -8.94 -15.16 -4.55
N ILE A 118 -7.79 -15.33 -3.90
CA ILE A 118 -7.07 -14.25 -3.24
C ILE A 118 -6.49 -13.27 -4.27
N TYR A 119 -5.99 -13.76 -5.40
CA TYR A 119 -5.52 -12.92 -6.51
C TYR A 119 -6.65 -12.04 -7.08
N ILE A 120 -7.84 -12.61 -7.30
CA ILE A 120 -9.01 -11.85 -7.77
C ILE A 120 -9.36 -10.74 -6.76
N TYR A 121 -9.37 -11.05 -5.46
CA TYR A 121 -9.58 -10.06 -4.41
C TYR A 121 -8.50 -8.96 -4.43
N ALA A 122 -7.23 -9.35 -4.55
CA ALA A 122 -6.11 -8.41 -4.63
C ALA A 122 -6.24 -7.48 -5.83
N PHE A 123 -6.61 -8.01 -7.00
CA PHE A 123 -6.85 -7.18 -8.20
C PHE A 123 -7.92 -6.11 -7.96
N ILE A 124 -9.05 -6.48 -7.34
CA ILE A 124 -10.11 -5.53 -6.98
C ILE A 124 -9.61 -4.51 -5.96
N PHE A 125 -8.89 -4.96 -4.93
CA PHE A 125 -8.35 -4.13 -3.87
C PHE A 125 -7.35 -3.09 -4.39
N TYR A 126 -6.38 -3.51 -5.22
CA TYR A 126 -5.40 -2.57 -5.79
C TYR A 126 -6.03 -1.61 -6.81
N SER A 127 -6.99 -2.07 -7.61
CA SER A 127 -7.76 -1.19 -8.51
C SER A 127 -8.51 -0.11 -7.73
N TYR A 128 -9.15 -0.49 -6.62
CA TYR A 128 -9.81 0.45 -5.70
C TYR A 128 -8.82 1.44 -5.07
N ARG A 129 -7.66 0.96 -4.61
CA ARG A 129 -6.60 1.82 -4.05
C ARG A 129 -6.14 2.86 -5.06
N GLN A 130 -5.89 2.46 -6.31
CA GLN A 130 -5.47 3.38 -7.37
C GLN A 130 -6.55 4.42 -7.70
N MET A 131 -7.82 4.04 -7.69
CA MET A 131 -8.93 4.99 -7.84
C MET A 131 -8.93 6.03 -6.72
N ARG A 132 -8.78 5.60 -5.48
CA ARG A 132 -8.70 6.51 -4.32
C ARG A 132 -7.45 7.39 -4.35
N TRP A 133 -6.33 6.87 -4.82
CA TRP A 133 -5.10 7.62 -5.03
C TRP A 133 -5.32 8.79 -6.00
N ARG A 134 -5.91 8.52 -7.18
CA ARG A 134 -6.25 9.57 -8.17
C ARG A 134 -7.19 10.61 -7.58
N LYS A 135 -8.22 10.17 -6.84
CA LYS A 135 -9.12 11.10 -6.14
C LYS A 135 -8.37 12.00 -5.16
N LEU A 136 -7.47 11.44 -4.36
CA LEU A 136 -6.67 12.21 -3.40
C LEU A 136 -5.80 13.26 -4.09
N VAL A 137 -5.12 12.89 -5.18
CA VAL A 137 -4.31 13.81 -5.99
C VAL A 137 -5.17 14.94 -6.56
N ASN A 138 -6.34 14.62 -7.13
CA ASN A 138 -7.27 15.62 -7.68
C ASN A 138 -7.81 16.59 -6.60
N LEU A 139 -7.81 16.18 -5.34
CA LEU A 139 -8.16 17.01 -4.18
C LEU A 139 -6.96 17.74 -3.55
N ASN A 140 -5.81 17.76 -4.24
CA ASN A 140 -4.56 18.33 -3.74
C ASN A 140 -4.22 17.84 -2.33
N PHE A 141 -4.42 16.53 -2.05
CA PHE A 141 -4.11 15.85 -0.80
C PHE A 141 -4.82 16.40 0.45
N ARG A 142 -5.84 17.24 0.30
CA ARG A 142 -6.54 17.92 1.40
C ARG A 142 -7.09 16.95 2.45
N GLU A 143 -7.51 15.76 2.05
CA GLU A 143 -8.11 14.78 2.97
C GLU A 143 -7.09 14.19 3.95
N LEU A 144 -5.82 14.07 3.57
CA LEU A 144 -4.74 13.66 4.48
C LEU A 144 -4.22 14.81 5.35
N GLN A 145 -4.29 16.03 4.86
CA GLN A 145 -3.85 17.21 5.64
C GLN A 145 -4.77 17.51 6.84
N LYS A 146 -6.05 17.13 6.76
CA LYS A 146 -7.03 17.28 7.85
C LYS A 146 -6.87 16.26 8.98
N GLN A 147 -6.06 15.22 8.79
CA GLN A 147 -5.84 14.14 9.78
C GLN A 147 -4.57 14.36 10.62
N LYS A 148 -3.85 15.42 10.38
CA LYS A 148 -2.72 15.90 11.20
C LYS A 148 -3.21 16.85 12.29
#